data_7b87f0eee0855a56bf93e30a122d18ea
#
_entry.id   7b87f0eee0855a56bf93e30a122d18ea
#
_cell.length_a   1.000
_cell.length_b   1.000
_cell.length_c   1.000
_cell.angle_alpha   90.00
_cell.angle_beta   90.00
_cell.angle_gamma   90.00
#
_symmetry.space_group_name_H-M   'P 1'
#
loop_
_entity.id
_entity.type
_entity.pdbx_description
1 polymer ?
#
loop_
_entity_poly.entity_id
_entity_poly.type
_entity_poly.pdbx_seq_one_letter_code
_entity_poly.pdbx_strand_id
1 'polypeptide(L)'
;MAENKIPYKIYLDESEIPTKWYNVRADMKNKPAPLLNPATLKPMTHADLAPVFCDELIDQELDDTDAYIDIPEEIQNFYKMYRPSPLIRAYFLEKALDTPAKIYYKFEGNNTSGSHKLNSAIAQAYYAKKQGLKGVTTETGAGQWGTALSMACSYFGLDCKVFMVKVSYEQKPFRREVMRTYGASVTPSPSTTTEVGRKILEAHPGTTGSLGCAISEAVEVATHTDGYRYVLGSVLNQVLLHQSVIGLEAKAALEKYNVKPDIIIGCAGGGSNLGGLISPFMGEKLRGENDYKFIAVEPASCPSLTRGKFAYDFCDTGMICPLAKMYTLGSGFIPSANHAGGLRFHGMSSTLSQLYHDGLMEARAVEQTSVFAAAEQFARVEGILPAPESSHAIRVAIDEALKCKKTGEEKTILFGLTGTGYFDMVAYQKYNDGEMSDYIPTDADLQQGFDGLPKVD
;
A
#
# COMPACT_ATOMS: atom_id res chain seq x y z
N MET A 1 -4.08 -40.90 -16.43
CA MET A 1 -3.95 -40.21 -15.12
C MET A 1 -4.76 -38.93 -15.25
N ALA A 2 -5.78 -38.70 -14.40
CA ALA A 2 -6.50 -37.44 -14.41
C ALA A 2 -5.49 -36.34 -14.07
N GLU A 3 -5.32 -35.35 -14.97
CA GLU A 3 -4.55 -34.16 -14.64
C GLU A 3 -5.13 -33.60 -13.32
N ASN A 4 -4.27 -33.47 -12.31
CA ASN A 4 -4.66 -32.83 -11.05
C ASN A 4 -5.02 -31.37 -11.38
N LYS A 5 -6.28 -31.12 -11.69
CA LYS A 5 -6.79 -29.78 -12.00
C LYS A 5 -6.58 -28.90 -10.78
N ILE A 6 -5.83 -27.79 -10.95
CA ILE A 6 -5.62 -26.81 -9.89
C ILE A 6 -7.00 -26.31 -9.40
N PRO A 7 -7.28 -26.32 -8.09
CA PRO A 7 -8.57 -25.84 -7.59
C PRO A 7 -8.74 -24.33 -7.84
N TYR A 8 -10.00 -23.84 -7.84
CA TYR A 8 -10.28 -22.41 -7.93
C TYR A 8 -9.64 -21.62 -6.79
N LYS A 9 -9.73 -22.14 -5.57
CA LYS A 9 -9.14 -21.54 -4.36
C LYS A 9 -8.09 -22.47 -3.80
N ILE A 10 -6.88 -21.97 -3.67
CA ILE A 10 -5.78 -22.64 -3.00
C ILE A 10 -5.66 -22.04 -1.61
N TYR A 11 -5.89 -22.87 -0.59
CA TYR A 11 -5.67 -22.50 0.79
C TYR A 11 -4.43 -23.20 1.35
N LEU A 12 -3.73 -22.48 2.19
CA LEU A 12 -2.76 -23.04 3.12
C LEU A 12 -3.49 -23.49 4.39
N ASP A 13 -2.93 -24.44 5.10
CA ASP A 13 -3.39 -24.76 6.45
C ASP A 13 -2.90 -23.72 7.45
N GLU A 14 -3.53 -23.63 8.63
CA GLU A 14 -3.13 -22.70 9.69
C GLU A 14 -1.65 -22.85 10.09
N SER A 15 -1.14 -24.08 10.07
CA SER A 15 0.26 -24.39 10.36
C SER A 15 1.25 -23.91 9.29
N GLU A 16 0.77 -23.50 8.12
CA GLU A 16 1.57 -23.00 7.01
C GLU A 16 1.57 -21.45 6.94
N ILE A 17 0.87 -20.78 7.87
CA ILE A 17 0.96 -19.32 8.00
C ILE A 17 2.42 -18.96 8.33
N PRO A 18 3.02 -17.97 7.64
CA PRO A 18 4.39 -17.56 7.93
C PRO A 18 4.59 -17.17 9.39
N THR A 19 5.64 -17.72 10.01
CA THR A 19 6.06 -17.37 11.38
C THR A 19 7.15 -16.30 11.40
N LYS A 20 7.64 -15.90 10.22
CA LYS A 20 8.65 -14.86 10.03
C LYS A 20 8.23 -13.94 8.89
N TRP A 21 8.49 -12.65 9.06
CA TRP A 21 8.49 -11.70 7.95
C TRP A 21 9.78 -11.80 7.16
N TYR A 22 9.72 -11.47 5.88
CA TYR A 22 10.88 -11.44 5.00
C TYR A 22 11.26 -10.00 4.63
N ASN A 23 12.49 -9.62 4.95
CA ASN A 23 13.07 -8.32 4.64
C ASN A 23 13.88 -8.39 3.36
N VAL A 24 13.28 -7.99 2.26
CA VAL A 24 13.92 -8.02 0.93
C VAL A 24 15.18 -7.15 0.85
N ARG A 25 15.32 -6.14 1.74
CA ARG A 25 16.51 -5.27 1.78
C ARG A 25 17.79 -6.04 2.09
N ALA A 26 17.68 -7.14 2.86
CA ALA A 26 18.85 -7.97 3.16
C ALA A 26 19.53 -8.52 1.88
N ASP A 27 18.74 -8.84 0.86
CA ASP A 27 19.23 -9.37 -0.43
C ASP A 27 19.55 -8.28 -1.46
N MET A 28 19.17 -7.01 -1.22
CA MET A 28 19.44 -5.92 -2.15
C MET A 28 20.93 -5.58 -2.22
N LYS A 29 21.47 -5.52 -3.43
CA LYS A 29 22.85 -5.09 -3.67
C LYS A 29 23.01 -3.58 -3.42
N ASN A 30 22.07 -2.80 -3.96
CA ASN A 30 21.98 -1.36 -3.72
C ASN A 30 20.89 -1.15 -2.67
N LYS A 31 21.30 -0.85 -1.43
CA LYS A 31 20.36 -0.56 -0.34
C LYS A 31 19.63 0.75 -0.60
N PRO A 32 18.38 0.91 -0.15
CA PRO A 32 17.73 2.23 -0.13
C PRO A 32 18.59 3.23 0.66
N ALA A 33 18.67 4.46 0.18
CA ALA A 33 19.38 5.51 0.92
C ALA A 33 18.69 5.78 2.26
N PRO A 34 19.46 6.15 3.31
CA PRO A 34 18.93 6.36 4.65
C PRO A 34 17.94 7.54 4.70
N LEU A 35 17.03 7.52 5.66
CA LEU A 35 16.24 8.70 6.01
C LEU A 35 17.15 9.80 6.52
N LEU A 36 16.92 11.05 6.11
CA LEU A 36 17.73 12.18 6.57
C LEU A 36 16.92 13.11 7.48
N ASN A 37 17.60 13.62 8.49
CA ASN A 37 17.10 14.72 9.29
C ASN A 37 17.05 16.01 8.43
N PRO A 38 15.90 16.65 8.27
CA PRO A 38 15.78 17.79 7.37
C PRO A 38 16.60 19.02 7.78
N ALA A 39 16.91 19.16 9.07
CA ALA A 39 17.70 20.29 9.57
C ALA A 39 19.21 20.10 9.40
N THR A 40 19.70 18.87 9.49
CA THR A 40 21.14 18.57 9.47
C THR A 40 21.63 17.83 8.24
N LEU A 41 20.70 17.30 7.44
CA LEU A 41 20.93 16.42 6.28
C LEU A 41 21.78 15.18 6.59
N LYS A 42 21.82 14.79 7.87
CA LYS A 42 22.50 13.57 8.32
C LYS A 42 21.51 12.40 8.40
N PRO A 43 21.98 11.16 8.23
CA PRO A 43 21.15 9.98 8.46
C PRO A 43 20.48 10.02 9.84
N MET A 44 19.18 9.71 9.86
CA MET A 44 18.40 9.59 11.08
C MET A 44 18.89 8.41 11.90
N THR A 45 18.98 8.62 13.20
CA THR A 45 19.29 7.57 14.18
C THR A 45 18.01 7.10 14.86
N HIS A 46 18.09 6.00 15.62
CA HIS A 46 16.99 5.54 16.47
C HIS A 46 16.49 6.68 17.39
N ALA A 47 17.39 7.42 18.03
CA ALA A 47 17.04 8.51 18.93
C ALA A 47 16.29 9.67 18.22
N ASP A 48 16.60 9.94 16.96
CA ASP A 48 15.91 10.97 16.16
C ASP A 48 14.47 10.54 15.81
N LEU A 49 14.21 9.25 15.66
CA LEU A 49 12.90 8.70 15.27
C LEU A 49 12.00 8.37 16.49
N ALA A 50 12.58 8.14 17.66
CA ALA A 50 11.87 7.73 18.88
C ALA A 50 10.73 8.69 19.34
N PRO A 51 10.80 10.02 19.12
CA PRO A 51 9.65 10.89 19.40
C PRO A 51 8.43 10.62 18.54
N VAL A 52 8.62 10.05 17.33
CA VAL A 52 7.55 9.84 16.33
C VAL A 52 7.05 8.41 16.34
N PHE A 53 7.95 7.41 16.38
CA PHE A 53 7.62 6.00 16.20
C PHE A 53 7.88 5.16 17.45
N CYS A 54 7.28 3.97 17.50
CA CYS A 54 7.62 2.95 18.50
C CYS A 54 9.04 2.41 18.29
N ASP A 55 9.74 2.09 19.35
CA ASP A 55 11.16 1.66 19.33
C ASP A 55 11.37 0.44 18.42
N GLU A 56 10.57 -0.62 18.59
CA GLU A 56 10.67 -1.84 17.77
C GLU A 56 10.41 -1.56 16.27
N LEU A 57 9.49 -0.64 15.96
CA LEU A 57 9.22 -0.25 14.57
C LEU A 57 10.38 0.54 13.96
N ILE A 58 11.13 1.28 14.78
CA ILE A 58 12.35 1.97 14.36
C ILE A 58 13.45 0.94 14.05
N ASP A 59 13.63 -0.05 14.91
CA ASP A 59 14.60 -1.11 14.69
C ASP A 59 14.32 -1.84 13.37
N GLN A 60 13.06 -2.21 13.10
CA GLN A 60 12.65 -2.82 11.85
C GLN A 60 12.78 -1.88 10.63
N GLU A 61 12.58 -0.58 10.82
CA GLU A 61 12.77 0.41 9.74
C GLU A 61 14.25 0.53 9.35
N LEU A 62 15.15 0.52 10.32
CA LEU A 62 16.58 0.72 10.12
C LEU A 62 17.32 -0.57 9.74
N ASP A 63 16.80 -1.75 10.11
CA ASP A 63 17.43 -3.04 9.78
C ASP A 63 17.35 -3.35 8.29
N ASP A 64 18.47 -3.43 7.63
CA ASP A 64 18.64 -3.84 6.22
C ASP A 64 19.55 -5.07 6.05
N THR A 65 19.80 -5.80 7.14
CA THR A 65 20.73 -6.93 7.22
C THR A 65 20.05 -8.26 7.48
N ASP A 66 19.07 -8.30 8.39
CA ASP A 66 18.38 -9.51 8.77
C ASP A 66 17.29 -9.84 7.73
N ALA A 67 17.49 -10.97 7.03
CA ALA A 67 16.56 -11.39 5.98
C ALA A 67 15.20 -11.86 6.55
N TYR A 68 15.17 -12.41 7.76
CA TYR A 68 13.97 -12.93 8.39
C TYR A 68 13.83 -12.43 9.81
N ILE A 69 12.68 -11.83 10.10
CA ILE A 69 12.32 -11.31 11.42
C ILE A 69 11.16 -12.13 11.97
N ASP A 70 11.30 -12.64 13.19
CA ASP A 70 10.28 -13.47 13.83
C ASP A 70 8.98 -12.67 14.06
N ILE A 71 7.84 -13.29 13.74
CA ILE A 71 6.52 -12.75 14.04
C ILE A 71 6.17 -13.12 15.48
N PRO A 72 5.95 -12.18 16.40
CA PRO A 72 5.51 -12.48 17.76
C PRO A 72 4.27 -13.35 17.82
N GLU A 73 4.20 -14.24 18.82
CA GLU A 73 3.11 -15.21 18.96
C GLU A 73 1.73 -14.55 19.01
N GLU A 74 1.61 -13.41 19.67
CA GLU A 74 0.36 -12.65 19.77
C GLU A 74 -0.11 -12.13 18.40
N ILE A 75 0.82 -11.72 17.53
CA ILE A 75 0.52 -11.33 16.15
C ILE A 75 0.13 -12.56 15.34
N GLN A 76 0.85 -13.69 15.49
CA GLN A 76 0.52 -14.95 14.82
C GLN A 76 -0.89 -15.41 15.20
N ASN A 77 -1.26 -15.35 16.49
CA ASN A 77 -2.59 -15.73 16.98
C ASN A 77 -3.68 -14.82 16.40
N PHE A 78 -3.40 -13.53 16.21
CA PHE A 78 -4.33 -12.66 15.54
C PHE A 78 -4.43 -12.96 14.04
N TYR A 79 -3.31 -13.26 13.38
CA TYR A 79 -3.30 -13.67 11.97
C TYR A 79 -4.19 -14.89 11.72
N LYS A 80 -4.23 -15.88 12.59
CA LYS A 80 -5.09 -17.05 12.49
C LYS A 80 -6.59 -16.73 12.40
N MET A 81 -7.03 -15.55 12.85
CA MET A 81 -8.44 -15.15 12.76
C MET A 81 -8.88 -14.86 11.31
N TYR A 82 -7.96 -14.54 10.39
CA TYR A 82 -8.31 -14.18 9.02
C TYR A 82 -7.30 -14.66 7.95
N ARG A 83 -6.19 -15.22 8.36
CA ARG A 83 -5.19 -15.84 7.48
C ARG A 83 -5.21 -17.36 7.66
N PRO A 84 -4.74 -18.12 6.65
CA PRO A 84 -4.18 -17.67 5.38
C PRO A 84 -5.24 -17.04 4.47
N SER A 85 -4.89 -15.99 3.72
CA SER A 85 -5.77 -15.45 2.70
C SER A 85 -5.72 -16.32 1.43
N PRO A 86 -6.83 -16.46 0.68
CA PRO A 86 -6.87 -17.37 -0.45
C PRO A 86 -6.01 -16.88 -1.63
N LEU A 87 -5.34 -17.81 -2.28
CA LEU A 87 -4.84 -17.67 -3.64
C LEU A 87 -5.89 -18.26 -4.60
N ILE A 88 -6.36 -17.49 -5.55
CA ILE A 88 -7.46 -17.89 -6.44
C ILE A 88 -6.96 -17.91 -7.88
N ARG A 89 -7.30 -18.97 -8.62
CA ARG A 89 -7.12 -19.02 -10.06
C ARG A 89 -8.35 -18.47 -10.75
N ALA A 90 -8.16 -17.44 -11.58
CA ALA A 90 -9.20 -16.69 -12.25
C ALA A 90 -9.71 -17.41 -13.53
N TYR A 91 -10.18 -18.65 -13.41
CA TYR A 91 -10.65 -19.46 -14.54
C TYR A 91 -11.76 -18.78 -15.36
N PHE A 92 -12.65 -18.05 -14.70
CA PHE A 92 -13.73 -17.36 -15.41
C PHE A 92 -13.21 -16.15 -16.19
N LEU A 93 -12.24 -15.42 -15.64
CA LEU A 93 -11.58 -14.32 -16.33
C LEU A 93 -10.75 -14.84 -17.51
N GLU A 94 -9.95 -15.91 -17.31
CA GLU A 94 -9.20 -16.57 -18.39
C GLU A 94 -10.12 -16.93 -19.56
N LYS A 95 -11.27 -17.56 -19.26
CA LYS A 95 -12.27 -17.93 -20.26
C LYS A 95 -12.92 -16.72 -20.94
N ALA A 96 -13.26 -15.67 -20.19
CA ALA A 96 -13.89 -14.47 -20.71
C ALA A 96 -12.96 -13.69 -21.65
N LEU A 97 -11.64 -13.73 -21.38
CA LEU A 97 -10.61 -13.10 -22.22
C LEU A 97 -10.23 -13.98 -23.41
N ASP A 98 -10.60 -15.26 -23.40
CA ASP A 98 -10.17 -16.26 -24.40
C ASP A 98 -8.64 -16.24 -24.57
N THR A 99 -7.90 -16.36 -23.47
CA THR A 99 -6.45 -16.23 -23.38
C THR A 99 -5.79 -17.56 -22.98
N PRO A 100 -4.58 -17.87 -23.48
CA PRO A 100 -3.77 -18.98 -22.97
C PRO A 100 -3.11 -18.66 -21.61
N ALA A 101 -3.13 -17.39 -21.15
CA ALA A 101 -2.55 -17.02 -19.87
C ALA A 101 -3.24 -17.71 -18.71
N LYS A 102 -2.46 -18.09 -17.69
CA LYS A 102 -2.94 -18.59 -16.39
C LYS A 102 -2.92 -17.44 -15.39
N ILE A 103 -4.09 -17.05 -14.87
CA ILE A 103 -4.22 -15.86 -14.03
C ILE A 103 -4.53 -16.26 -12.60
N TYR A 104 -3.73 -15.77 -11.67
CA TYR A 104 -3.91 -15.97 -10.22
C TYR A 104 -4.01 -14.64 -9.51
N TYR A 105 -4.80 -14.57 -8.46
CA TYR A 105 -4.83 -13.42 -7.57
C TYR A 105 -4.80 -13.80 -6.10
N LYS A 106 -3.99 -13.05 -5.34
CA LYS A 106 -3.91 -13.15 -3.88
C LYS A 106 -4.96 -12.22 -3.26
N PHE A 107 -6.00 -12.79 -2.65
CA PHE A 107 -7.16 -12.02 -2.20
C PHE A 107 -7.01 -11.57 -0.75
N GLU A 108 -6.48 -10.39 -0.55
CA GLU A 108 -6.30 -9.74 0.75
C GLU A 108 -7.53 -8.94 1.24
N GLY A 109 -8.52 -8.71 0.38
CA GLY A 109 -9.80 -8.12 0.76
C GLY A 109 -10.73 -9.05 1.53
N ASN A 110 -10.35 -10.32 1.67
CA ASN A 110 -11.14 -11.36 2.33
C ASN A 110 -10.88 -11.41 3.86
N ASN A 111 -10.92 -10.27 4.50
CA ASN A 111 -10.82 -10.17 5.95
C ASN A 111 -11.78 -9.09 6.49
N THR A 112 -11.93 -9.02 7.81
CA THR A 112 -12.90 -8.14 8.47
C THR A 112 -12.64 -6.65 8.26
N SER A 113 -11.41 -6.24 7.98
CA SER A 113 -11.10 -4.84 7.63
C SER A 113 -11.30 -4.55 6.14
N GLY A 114 -11.46 -5.58 5.31
CA GLY A 114 -11.67 -5.48 3.88
C GLY A 114 -10.43 -5.14 3.06
N SER A 115 -9.20 -5.21 3.63
CA SER A 115 -7.96 -4.93 2.90
C SER A 115 -6.71 -5.55 3.53
N HIS A 116 -5.61 -5.62 2.75
CA HIS A 116 -4.27 -6.05 3.19
C HIS A 116 -3.72 -5.26 4.39
N LYS A 117 -4.21 -4.08 4.65
CA LYS A 117 -3.64 -3.15 5.64
C LYS A 117 -3.70 -3.70 7.07
N LEU A 118 -4.61 -4.64 7.34
CA LEU A 118 -4.74 -5.29 8.64
C LEU A 118 -3.45 -6.02 9.05
N ASN A 119 -2.69 -6.56 8.10
CA ASN A 119 -1.43 -7.28 8.37
C ASN A 119 -0.41 -6.41 9.11
N SER A 120 -0.26 -5.15 8.71
CA SER A 120 0.65 -4.21 9.37
C SER A 120 0.00 -3.49 10.55
N ALA A 121 -1.31 -3.22 10.48
CA ALA A 121 -2.03 -2.56 11.57
C ALA A 121 -1.93 -3.34 12.88
N ILE A 122 -2.07 -4.66 12.82
CA ILE A 122 -1.91 -5.55 13.98
C ILE A 122 -0.49 -5.49 14.54
N ALA A 123 0.54 -5.55 13.68
CA ALA A 123 1.92 -5.50 14.12
C ALA A 123 2.24 -4.16 14.81
N GLN A 124 1.86 -3.04 14.20
CA GLN A 124 2.12 -1.71 14.75
C GLN A 124 1.36 -1.46 16.07
N ALA A 125 0.10 -1.88 16.15
CA ALA A 125 -0.68 -1.78 17.40
C ALA A 125 -0.11 -2.69 18.51
N TYR A 126 0.35 -3.90 18.18
CA TYR A 126 1.02 -4.79 19.12
C TYR A 126 2.26 -4.14 19.72
N TYR A 127 3.16 -3.60 18.89
CA TYR A 127 4.37 -2.96 19.38
C TYR A 127 4.10 -1.68 20.18
N ALA A 128 3.10 -0.90 19.78
CA ALA A 128 2.65 0.24 20.58
C ALA A 128 2.17 -0.20 21.98
N LYS A 129 1.39 -1.28 22.06
CA LYS A 129 0.94 -1.85 23.33
C LYS A 129 2.11 -2.40 24.16
N LYS A 130 3.01 -3.15 23.52
CA LYS A 130 4.21 -3.72 24.17
C LYS A 130 5.09 -2.65 24.78
N GLN A 131 5.23 -1.49 24.12
CA GLN A 131 5.97 -0.33 24.64
C GLN A 131 5.24 0.41 25.77
N GLY A 132 3.99 0.06 26.06
CA GLY A 132 3.18 0.70 27.12
C GLY A 132 2.57 2.04 26.73
N LEU A 133 2.37 2.28 25.43
CA LEU A 133 1.72 3.50 24.95
C LEU A 133 0.22 3.53 25.30
N LYS A 134 -0.33 4.73 25.43
CA LYS A 134 -1.75 4.97 25.64
C LYS A 134 -2.55 4.85 24.34
N GLY A 135 -1.93 5.27 23.23
CA GLY A 135 -2.59 5.29 21.96
C GLY A 135 -1.66 5.63 20.80
N VAL A 136 -2.24 5.65 19.62
CA VAL A 136 -1.57 5.98 18.37
C VAL A 136 -2.32 7.04 17.59
N THR A 137 -1.59 7.76 16.74
CA THR A 137 -2.13 8.69 15.76
C THR A 137 -1.79 8.20 14.36
N THR A 138 -2.64 8.50 13.40
CA THR A 138 -2.39 8.11 12.01
C THR A 138 -3.17 8.97 11.01
N GLU A 139 -2.73 8.92 9.76
CA GLU A 139 -3.48 9.38 8.61
C GLU A 139 -4.32 8.26 8.00
N THR A 140 -5.28 8.61 7.15
CA THR A 140 -5.91 7.67 6.23
C THR A 140 -6.42 8.38 4.97
N GLY A 141 -6.16 7.81 3.79
CA GLY A 141 -6.65 8.31 2.51
C GLY A 141 -8.13 7.96 2.30
N ALA A 142 -8.38 6.76 1.76
CA ALA A 142 -9.73 6.26 1.49
C ALA A 142 -10.44 5.66 2.72
N GLY A 143 -9.75 5.56 3.86
CA GLY A 143 -10.26 4.98 5.11
C GLY A 143 -9.91 3.51 5.34
N GLN A 144 -9.27 2.81 4.39
CA GLN A 144 -8.90 1.39 4.58
C GLN A 144 -7.88 1.21 5.71
N TRP A 145 -6.85 2.07 5.75
CA TRP A 145 -5.85 2.01 6.81
C TRP A 145 -6.46 2.38 8.17
N GLY A 146 -7.21 3.48 8.24
CA GLY A 146 -7.89 3.88 9.48
C GLY A 146 -8.81 2.79 10.00
N THR A 147 -9.55 2.09 9.12
CA THR A 147 -10.41 0.94 9.50
C THR A 147 -9.58 -0.19 10.11
N ALA A 148 -8.50 -0.60 9.44
CA ALA A 148 -7.65 -1.70 9.91
C ALA A 148 -6.97 -1.36 11.25
N LEU A 149 -6.46 -0.14 11.39
CA LEU A 149 -5.81 0.31 12.61
C LEU A 149 -6.81 0.47 13.78
N SER A 150 -8.00 1.01 13.52
CA SER A 150 -9.05 1.12 14.55
C SER A 150 -9.42 -0.24 15.12
N MET A 151 -9.54 -1.25 14.26
CA MET A 151 -9.78 -2.63 14.68
C MET A 151 -8.63 -3.18 15.53
N ALA A 152 -7.38 -2.99 15.10
CA ALA A 152 -6.20 -3.43 15.82
C ALA A 152 -6.07 -2.74 17.19
N CYS A 153 -6.30 -1.43 17.25
CA CYS A 153 -6.28 -0.66 18.50
C CYS A 153 -7.37 -1.09 19.46
N SER A 154 -8.58 -1.34 18.97
CA SER A 154 -9.67 -1.89 19.78
C SER A 154 -9.31 -3.22 20.42
N TYR A 155 -8.66 -4.11 19.66
CA TYR A 155 -8.20 -5.42 20.16
C TYR A 155 -7.14 -5.28 21.25
N PHE A 156 -6.17 -4.38 21.10
CA PHE A 156 -5.10 -4.17 22.09
C PHE A 156 -5.44 -3.16 23.18
N GLY A 157 -6.62 -2.55 23.16
CA GLY A 157 -7.04 -1.54 24.14
C GLY A 157 -6.22 -0.25 24.09
N LEU A 158 -5.96 0.25 22.87
CA LEU A 158 -5.26 1.49 22.57
C LEU A 158 -6.23 2.56 22.07
N ASP A 159 -6.00 3.80 22.45
CA ASP A 159 -6.66 4.93 21.81
C ASP A 159 -6.17 5.08 20.36
N CYS A 160 -7.08 5.42 19.45
CA CYS A 160 -6.76 5.61 18.04
C CYS A 160 -7.28 6.95 17.53
N LYS A 161 -6.37 7.83 17.09
CA LYS A 161 -6.72 9.14 16.50
C LYS A 161 -6.38 9.13 15.02
N VAL A 162 -7.40 9.25 14.16
CA VAL A 162 -7.29 9.14 12.71
C VAL A 162 -7.54 10.48 12.06
N PHE A 163 -6.59 10.97 11.26
CA PHE A 163 -6.76 12.11 10.35
C PHE A 163 -7.11 11.58 8.96
N MET A 164 -8.33 11.82 8.51
CA MET A 164 -8.83 11.31 7.23
C MET A 164 -8.85 12.42 6.19
N VAL A 165 -8.29 12.16 5.00
CA VAL A 165 -8.32 13.11 3.87
C VAL A 165 -9.74 13.64 3.67
N LYS A 166 -9.94 14.95 3.70
CA LYS A 166 -11.23 15.64 3.76
C LYS A 166 -12.21 15.17 2.68
N VAL A 167 -11.79 15.10 1.43
CA VAL A 167 -12.67 14.62 0.35
C VAL A 167 -13.15 13.19 0.57
N SER A 168 -12.30 12.32 1.10
CA SER A 168 -12.67 10.93 1.42
C SER A 168 -13.57 10.86 2.66
N TYR A 169 -13.34 11.70 3.66
CA TYR A 169 -14.20 11.82 4.84
C TYR A 169 -15.65 12.12 4.47
N GLU A 170 -15.85 12.97 3.45
CA GLU A 170 -17.17 13.33 2.92
C GLU A 170 -17.76 12.24 2.01
N GLN A 171 -16.94 11.66 1.11
CA GLN A 171 -17.40 10.69 0.10
C GLN A 171 -17.59 9.27 0.64
N LYS A 172 -16.97 8.92 1.77
CA LYS A 172 -16.97 7.57 2.33
C LYS A 172 -17.45 7.54 3.79
N PRO A 173 -18.69 7.98 4.06
CA PRO A 173 -19.21 8.12 5.43
C PRO A 173 -19.22 6.79 6.18
N PHE A 174 -19.50 5.66 5.51
CA PHE A 174 -19.55 4.35 6.17
C PHE A 174 -18.19 3.89 6.68
N ARG A 175 -17.08 4.21 6.01
CA ARG A 175 -15.74 3.91 6.55
C ARG A 175 -15.48 4.68 7.84
N ARG A 176 -15.89 5.94 7.90
CA ARG A 176 -15.81 6.75 9.12
C ARG A 176 -16.60 6.10 10.27
N GLU A 177 -17.81 5.62 9.98
CA GLU A 177 -18.64 4.99 11.02
C GLU A 177 -18.06 3.64 11.47
N VAL A 178 -17.44 2.87 10.58
CA VAL A 178 -16.71 1.65 10.97
C VAL A 178 -15.56 1.97 11.92
N MET A 179 -14.73 2.97 11.62
CA MET A 179 -13.65 3.41 12.52
C MET A 179 -14.18 3.84 13.89
N ARG A 180 -15.26 4.62 13.92
CA ARG A 180 -15.91 5.05 15.17
C ARG A 180 -16.53 3.89 15.95
N THR A 181 -17.05 2.89 15.25
CA THR A 181 -17.59 1.67 15.88
C THR A 181 -16.50 0.88 16.60
N TYR A 182 -15.27 0.88 16.07
CA TYR A 182 -14.09 0.32 16.75
C TYR A 182 -13.47 1.27 17.80
N GLY A 183 -14.09 2.42 18.08
CA GLY A 183 -13.67 3.35 19.14
C GLY A 183 -12.67 4.42 18.71
N ALA A 184 -12.30 4.51 17.44
CA ALA A 184 -11.40 5.55 16.98
C ALA A 184 -12.08 6.92 16.87
N SER A 185 -11.32 7.99 17.14
CA SER A 185 -11.68 9.35 16.75
C SER A 185 -11.23 9.62 15.33
N VAL A 186 -12.10 10.24 14.50
CA VAL A 186 -11.83 10.50 13.09
C VAL A 186 -12.03 11.98 12.80
N THR A 187 -10.96 12.65 12.37
CA THR A 187 -10.92 14.09 12.04
C THR A 187 -10.68 14.29 10.56
N PRO A 188 -11.47 15.13 9.84
CA PRO A 188 -11.17 15.48 8.46
C PRO A 188 -9.90 16.32 8.38
N SER A 189 -9.01 16.02 7.44
CA SER A 189 -7.71 16.70 7.27
C SER A 189 -7.61 17.37 5.89
N PRO A 190 -7.08 18.63 5.81
CA PRO A 190 -6.56 19.43 6.94
C PRO A 190 -7.68 19.98 7.85
N SER A 191 -7.36 20.12 9.13
CA SER A 191 -8.28 20.53 10.19
C SER A 191 -7.82 21.81 10.87
N THR A 192 -8.69 22.41 11.69
CA THR A 192 -8.36 23.54 12.57
C THR A 192 -7.85 23.11 13.94
N THR A 193 -7.78 21.79 14.20
CA THR A 193 -7.41 21.24 15.52
C THR A 193 -5.89 21.22 15.76
N THR A 194 -5.09 21.23 14.68
CA THR A 194 -3.63 21.23 14.72
C THR A 194 -3.08 22.58 14.20
N GLU A 195 -1.85 22.90 14.55
CA GLU A 195 -1.19 24.11 14.04
C GLU A 195 -0.85 23.96 12.56
N VAL A 196 -0.30 22.81 12.18
CA VAL A 196 0.04 22.52 10.77
C VAL A 196 -1.22 22.50 9.90
N GLY A 197 -2.31 21.95 10.39
CA GLY A 197 -3.60 21.95 9.67
C GLY A 197 -4.12 23.34 9.39
N ARG A 198 -4.06 24.24 10.37
CA ARG A 198 -4.42 25.67 10.20
C ARG A 198 -3.55 26.35 9.15
N LYS A 199 -2.22 26.16 9.21
CA LYS A 199 -1.28 26.73 8.21
C LYS A 199 -1.58 26.24 6.79
N ILE A 200 -1.88 24.94 6.63
CA ILE A 200 -2.25 24.38 5.33
C ILE A 200 -3.57 24.98 4.81
N LEU A 201 -4.57 25.15 5.68
CA LEU A 201 -5.85 25.79 5.30
C LEU A 201 -5.69 27.26 4.92
N GLU A 202 -4.79 27.99 5.58
CA GLU A 202 -4.46 29.38 5.23
C GLU A 202 -3.75 29.47 3.87
N ALA A 203 -2.78 28.56 3.62
CA ALA A 203 -2.02 28.55 2.37
C ALA A 203 -2.86 28.06 1.17
N HIS A 204 -3.79 27.13 1.42
CA HIS A 204 -4.62 26.49 0.40
C HIS A 204 -6.11 26.49 0.77
N PRO A 205 -6.78 27.67 0.75
CA PRO A 205 -8.21 27.77 1.05
C PRO A 205 -9.03 26.88 0.09
N GLY A 206 -9.91 26.06 0.63
CA GLY A 206 -10.76 25.16 -0.16
C GLY A 206 -10.10 23.86 -0.62
N THR A 207 -8.89 23.55 -0.14
CA THR A 207 -8.23 22.27 -0.44
C THR A 207 -9.10 21.06 -0.07
N THR A 208 -9.08 20.04 -0.90
CA THR A 208 -9.71 18.74 -0.65
C THR A 208 -8.89 17.84 0.29
N GLY A 209 -7.68 18.28 0.64
CA GLY A 209 -6.71 17.54 1.44
C GLY A 209 -5.94 16.49 0.64
N SER A 210 -4.87 16.00 1.24
CA SER A 210 -4.02 14.91 0.73
C SER A 210 -3.55 14.03 1.87
N LEU A 211 -2.95 12.89 1.53
CA LEU A 211 -2.26 12.05 2.53
C LEU A 211 -1.16 12.83 3.23
N GLY A 212 -0.39 13.63 2.49
CA GLY A 212 0.67 14.46 3.09
C GLY A 212 0.16 15.44 4.14
N CYS A 213 -1.01 16.08 3.93
CA CYS A 213 -1.64 16.93 4.93
C CYS A 213 -2.02 16.14 6.20
N ALA A 214 -2.64 14.98 6.01
CA ALA A 214 -3.09 14.13 7.13
C ALA A 214 -1.91 13.53 7.92
N ILE A 215 -0.80 13.20 7.26
CA ILE A 215 0.46 12.78 7.89
C ILE A 215 0.97 13.88 8.81
N SER A 216 1.08 15.12 8.31
CA SER A 216 1.57 16.26 9.10
C SER A 216 0.76 16.45 10.39
N GLU A 217 -0.58 16.40 10.31
CA GLU A 217 -1.43 16.55 11.49
C GLU A 217 -1.27 15.38 12.48
N ALA A 218 -1.20 14.14 11.96
CA ALA A 218 -1.04 12.97 12.81
C ALA A 218 0.31 12.96 13.54
N VAL A 219 1.40 13.36 12.87
CA VAL A 219 2.74 13.48 13.46
C VAL A 219 2.79 14.60 14.49
N GLU A 220 2.18 15.77 14.21
CA GLU A 220 2.10 16.86 15.19
C GLU A 220 1.42 16.37 16.48
N VAL A 221 0.29 15.69 16.37
CA VAL A 221 -0.41 15.19 17.57
C VAL A 221 0.38 14.11 18.30
N ALA A 222 1.07 13.22 17.60
CA ALA A 222 1.91 12.19 18.22
C ALA A 222 3.05 12.81 19.04
N THR A 223 3.73 13.80 18.48
CA THR A 223 4.90 14.44 19.11
C THR A 223 4.54 15.39 20.25
N HIS A 224 3.29 15.88 20.32
CA HIS A 224 2.81 16.80 21.35
C HIS A 224 1.85 16.15 22.38
N THR A 225 1.68 14.82 22.31
CA THR A 225 0.80 14.10 23.24
C THR A 225 1.56 12.97 23.95
N ASP A 226 1.73 13.08 25.25
CA ASP A 226 2.43 12.08 26.04
C ASP A 226 1.77 10.69 25.96
N GLY A 227 2.59 9.67 25.66
CA GLY A 227 2.15 8.29 25.53
C GLY A 227 1.53 7.96 24.17
N TYR A 228 1.67 8.84 23.18
CA TYR A 228 1.25 8.56 21.79
C TYR A 228 2.46 8.46 20.85
N ARG A 229 2.30 7.66 19.80
CA ARG A 229 3.23 7.58 18.66
C ARG A 229 2.44 7.54 17.36
N TYR A 230 3.09 7.97 16.30
CA TYR A 230 2.55 7.89 14.95
C TYR A 230 2.78 6.49 14.37
N VAL A 231 1.77 6.00 13.66
CA VAL A 231 1.82 4.75 12.89
C VAL A 231 1.23 5.00 11.50
N LEU A 232 1.65 4.24 10.50
CA LEU A 232 1.26 4.51 9.12
C LEU A 232 1.04 3.24 8.30
N GLY A 233 0.20 3.34 7.27
CA GLY A 233 -0.28 2.21 6.48
C GLY A 233 0.50 1.91 5.21
N SER A 234 1.61 2.61 4.93
CA SER A 234 2.39 2.42 3.70
C SER A 234 3.77 3.08 3.80
N VAL A 235 4.54 3.09 2.71
CA VAL A 235 5.79 3.81 2.45
C VAL A 235 7.01 3.24 3.19
N LEU A 236 6.99 3.17 4.52
CA LEU A 236 8.16 2.78 5.33
C LEU A 236 8.49 1.29 5.19
N ASN A 237 9.77 0.97 5.39
CA ASN A 237 10.30 -0.37 5.23
C ASN A 237 9.67 -1.37 6.19
N GLN A 238 9.43 -0.97 7.45
CA GLN A 238 8.74 -1.79 8.43
C GLN A 238 7.31 -2.18 7.98
N VAL A 239 6.62 -1.31 7.25
CA VAL A 239 5.29 -1.63 6.70
C VAL A 239 5.39 -2.65 5.57
N LEU A 240 6.35 -2.49 4.65
CA LEU A 240 6.61 -3.47 3.59
C LEU A 240 7.00 -4.83 4.17
N LEU A 241 7.82 -4.83 5.24
CA LEU A 241 8.19 -6.02 5.99
C LEU A 241 6.96 -6.78 6.50
N HIS A 242 6.04 -6.11 7.21
CA HIS A 242 4.82 -6.74 7.73
C HIS A 242 3.93 -7.28 6.60
N GLN A 243 3.91 -6.63 5.44
CA GLN A 243 3.13 -7.07 4.29
C GLN A 243 3.76 -8.26 3.54
N SER A 244 4.99 -8.65 3.87
CA SER A 244 5.65 -9.81 3.23
C SER A 244 4.90 -11.12 3.40
N VAL A 245 4.04 -11.24 4.42
CA VAL A 245 3.13 -12.39 4.60
C VAL A 245 2.25 -12.65 3.37
N ILE A 246 1.91 -11.61 2.59
CA ILE A 246 1.13 -11.73 1.34
C ILE A 246 1.89 -12.57 0.33
N GLY A 247 3.13 -12.19 0.06
CA GLY A 247 4.00 -12.87 -0.90
C GLY A 247 4.44 -14.24 -0.42
N LEU A 248 4.77 -14.40 0.87
CA LEU A 248 5.17 -15.67 1.45
C LEU A 248 4.05 -16.71 1.32
N GLU A 249 2.80 -16.36 1.67
CA GLU A 249 1.66 -17.26 1.47
C GLU A 249 1.36 -17.51 -0.01
N ALA A 250 1.44 -16.47 -0.86
CA ALA A 250 1.21 -16.65 -2.30
C ALA A 250 2.22 -17.64 -2.90
N LYS A 251 3.49 -17.51 -2.54
CA LYS A 251 4.57 -18.38 -2.98
C LYS A 251 4.35 -19.82 -2.52
N ALA A 252 4.11 -20.03 -1.23
CA ALA A 252 3.84 -21.36 -0.67
C ALA A 252 2.61 -22.03 -1.31
N ALA A 253 1.54 -21.28 -1.57
CA ALA A 253 0.34 -21.77 -2.24
C ALA A 253 0.60 -22.19 -3.70
N LEU A 254 1.39 -21.41 -4.45
CA LEU A 254 1.79 -21.75 -5.81
C LEU A 254 2.68 -23.00 -5.85
N GLU A 255 3.64 -23.11 -4.93
CA GLU A 255 4.55 -24.24 -4.82
C GLU A 255 3.83 -25.59 -4.55
N LYS A 256 2.71 -25.59 -3.81
CA LYS A 256 1.87 -26.78 -3.62
C LYS A 256 1.43 -27.43 -4.94
N TYR A 257 1.32 -26.64 -6.00
CA TYR A 257 0.87 -27.10 -7.31
C TYR A 257 1.95 -27.00 -8.39
N ASN A 258 3.21 -26.81 -7.98
CA ASN A 258 4.36 -26.62 -8.89
C ASN A 258 4.11 -25.49 -9.92
N VAL A 259 3.44 -24.40 -9.50
CA VAL A 259 3.19 -23.23 -10.33
C VAL A 259 4.23 -22.17 -10.04
N LYS A 260 4.83 -21.64 -11.11
CA LYS A 260 5.77 -20.53 -11.06
C LYS A 260 5.16 -19.35 -11.84
N PRO A 261 5.03 -18.15 -11.25
CA PRO A 261 4.60 -16.98 -11.99
C PRO A 261 5.68 -16.45 -12.92
N ASP A 262 5.29 -15.99 -14.11
CA ASP A 262 6.16 -15.24 -15.03
C ASP A 262 6.07 -13.75 -14.75
N ILE A 263 4.86 -13.27 -14.40
CA ILE A 263 4.56 -11.85 -14.23
C ILE A 263 3.84 -11.67 -12.89
N ILE A 264 4.34 -10.75 -12.06
CA ILE A 264 3.74 -10.40 -10.77
C ILE A 264 3.36 -8.92 -10.78
N ILE A 265 2.08 -8.61 -10.49
CA ILE A 265 1.49 -7.29 -10.67
C ILE A 265 0.87 -6.82 -9.36
N GLY A 266 1.12 -5.58 -8.98
CA GLY A 266 0.45 -4.96 -7.83
C GLY A 266 0.18 -3.48 -8.05
N CYS A 267 -0.90 -2.97 -7.46
CA CYS A 267 -1.14 -1.54 -7.44
C CYS A 267 -0.16 -0.84 -6.49
N ALA A 268 0.20 0.39 -6.82
CA ALA A 268 1.22 1.14 -6.09
C ALA A 268 0.78 2.59 -5.83
N GLY A 269 0.57 2.90 -4.55
CA GLY A 269 0.53 4.24 -4.01
C GLY A 269 1.84 4.49 -3.27
N GLY A 270 1.88 4.35 -1.95
CA GLY A 270 3.13 4.28 -1.19
C GLY A 270 3.88 2.94 -1.31
N GLY A 271 3.27 1.91 -1.89
CA GLY A 271 3.93 0.67 -2.31
C GLY A 271 3.83 -0.52 -1.36
N SER A 272 3.16 -0.43 -0.21
CA SER A 272 3.22 -1.49 0.80
C SER A 272 2.66 -2.85 0.34
N ASN A 273 1.51 -2.87 -0.35
CA ASN A 273 0.95 -4.12 -0.85
C ASN A 273 1.82 -4.76 -1.94
N LEU A 274 2.32 -3.95 -2.87
CA LEU A 274 3.22 -4.41 -3.93
C LEU A 274 4.51 -4.95 -3.33
N GLY A 275 5.15 -4.19 -2.42
CA GLY A 275 6.37 -4.60 -1.74
C GLY A 275 6.19 -5.91 -0.99
N GLY A 276 5.07 -6.07 -0.27
CA GLY A 276 4.75 -7.31 0.43
C GLY A 276 4.56 -8.50 -0.50
N LEU A 277 3.79 -8.31 -1.59
CA LEU A 277 3.52 -9.37 -2.55
C LEU A 277 4.78 -9.84 -3.27
N ILE A 278 5.60 -8.90 -3.74
CA ILE A 278 6.77 -9.24 -4.55
C ILE A 278 7.98 -9.68 -3.72
N SER A 279 8.06 -9.35 -2.42
CA SER A 279 9.28 -9.48 -1.62
C SER A 279 9.96 -10.87 -1.71
N PRO A 280 9.30 -12.03 -1.51
CA PRO A 280 9.99 -13.32 -1.58
C PRO A 280 10.42 -13.67 -3.00
N PHE A 281 9.66 -13.28 -4.02
CA PHE A 281 10.01 -13.48 -5.42
C PHE A 281 11.14 -12.54 -5.86
N MET A 282 11.13 -11.30 -5.37
CA MET A 282 12.22 -10.35 -5.61
C MET A 282 13.51 -10.82 -4.95
N GLY A 283 13.45 -11.41 -3.76
CA GLY A 283 14.59 -12.02 -3.10
C GLY A 283 15.23 -13.12 -3.98
N GLU A 284 14.43 -14.01 -4.56
CA GLU A 284 14.92 -15.03 -5.48
C GLU A 284 15.58 -14.40 -6.74
N LYS A 285 14.98 -13.34 -7.29
CA LYS A 285 15.58 -12.62 -8.43
C LYS A 285 16.91 -11.97 -8.04
N LEU A 286 16.99 -11.34 -6.88
CA LEU A 286 18.22 -10.70 -6.39
C LEU A 286 19.34 -11.70 -6.15
N ARG A 287 19.02 -12.91 -5.69
CA ARG A 287 19.99 -14.01 -5.52
C ARG A 287 20.29 -14.76 -6.82
N GLY A 288 19.64 -14.42 -7.94
CA GLY A 288 19.85 -15.05 -9.24
C GLY A 288 19.20 -16.44 -9.38
N GLU A 289 18.26 -16.78 -8.52
CA GLU A 289 17.57 -18.08 -8.51
C GLU A 289 16.46 -18.16 -9.57
N ASN A 290 15.78 -17.04 -9.80
CA ASN A 290 14.64 -16.92 -10.71
C ASN A 290 14.59 -15.54 -11.37
N ASP A 291 14.01 -15.47 -12.58
CA ASP A 291 13.79 -14.21 -13.28
C ASP A 291 12.29 -13.97 -13.46
N TYR A 292 11.72 -13.20 -12.54
CA TYR A 292 10.33 -12.76 -12.58
C TYR A 292 10.21 -11.35 -13.17
N LYS A 293 9.13 -11.11 -13.91
CA LYS A 293 8.75 -9.76 -14.31
C LYS A 293 7.83 -9.15 -13.26
N PHE A 294 8.20 -8.00 -12.71
CA PHE A 294 7.38 -7.25 -11.76
C PHE A 294 6.82 -6.00 -12.39
N ILE A 295 5.53 -5.71 -12.15
CA ILE A 295 4.86 -4.51 -12.68
C ILE A 295 4.16 -3.78 -11.53
N ALA A 296 4.62 -2.58 -11.23
CA ALA A 296 3.91 -1.63 -10.38
C ALA A 296 2.87 -0.88 -11.20
N VAL A 297 1.62 -0.80 -10.69
CA VAL A 297 0.55 -0.09 -11.39
C VAL A 297 0.07 1.09 -10.55
N GLU A 298 0.22 2.28 -11.10
CA GLU A 298 -0.16 3.53 -10.45
C GLU A 298 -1.26 4.26 -11.22
N PRO A 299 -2.02 5.18 -10.56
CA PRO A 299 -2.98 6.02 -11.27
C PRO A 299 -2.28 7.00 -12.21
N ALA A 300 -2.80 7.19 -13.41
CA ALA A 300 -2.32 8.24 -14.32
C ALA A 300 -2.42 9.64 -13.72
N SER A 301 -3.31 9.84 -12.75
CA SER A 301 -3.47 11.10 -12.02
C SER A 301 -2.46 11.32 -10.89
N CYS A 302 -1.67 10.29 -10.53
CA CYS A 302 -0.63 10.37 -9.50
C CYS A 302 0.56 9.48 -9.88
N PRO A 303 1.30 9.82 -10.97
CA PRO A 303 2.27 8.96 -11.64
C PRO A 303 3.67 9.09 -11.01
N SER A 304 3.84 8.70 -9.74
CA SER A 304 5.08 8.91 -8.98
C SER A 304 6.28 8.15 -9.55
N LEU A 305 6.11 6.90 -10.01
CA LEU A 305 7.18 6.12 -10.63
C LEU A 305 7.42 6.51 -12.09
N THR A 306 6.35 6.61 -12.89
CA THR A 306 6.48 6.80 -14.35
C THR A 306 6.84 8.22 -14.76
N ARG A 307 6.50 9.23 -13.93
CA ARG A 307 6.77 10.65 -14.23
C ARG A 307 7.41 11.43 -13.07
N GLY A 308 7.66 10.78 -11.93
CA GLY A 308 8.34 11.38 -10.79
C GLY A 308 9.85 11.48 -10.96
N LYS A 309 10.50 12.17 -10.01
CA LYS A 309 11.96 12.27 -9.91
C LYS A 309 12.47 11.39 -8.77
N PHE A 310 13.60 10.73 -8.97
CA PHE A 310 14.29 10.00 -7.91
C PHE A 310 15.14 10.98 -7.10
N ALA A 311 14.58 11.46 -5.98
CA ALA A 311 15.17 12.51 -5.17
C ALA A 311 14.83 12.31 -3.68
N TYR A 312 15.54 13.01 -2.80
CA TYR A 312 15.09 13.19 -1.43
C TYR A 312 13.89 14.13 -1.39
N ASP A 313 12.87 13.76 -0.65
CA ASP A 313 11.67 14.58 -0.45
C ASP A 313 11.05 14.29 0.92
N PHE A 314 10.21 15.21 1.38
CA PHE A 314 9.40 15.00 2.57
C PHE A 314 8.29 13.98 2.32
N CYS A 315 7.99 13.17 3.33
CA CYS A 315 6.85 12.25 3.26
C CYS A 315 5.51 12.97 3.50
N ASP A 316 5.52 14.25 3.90
CA ASP A 316 4.36 15.03 4.27
C ASP A 316 4.37 16.46 3.69
N THR A 317 3.16 17.04 3.57
CA THR A 317 2.99 18.40 3.00
C THR A 317 3.47 19.50 3.95
N GLY A 318 3.40 19.29 5.26
CA GLY A 318 3.85 20.25 6.26
C GLY A 318 5.36 20.25 6.49
N MET A 319 6.11 19.38 5.82
CA MET A 319 7.58 19.28 5.88
C MET A 319 8.12 19.06 7.31
N ILE A 320 7.42 18.27 8.11
CA ILE A 320 7.81 17.93 9.48
C ILE A 320 8.37 16.51 9.62
N CYS A 321 8.19 15.66 8.59
CA CYS A 321 8.74 14.31 8.54
C CYS A 321 10.20 14.29 8.07
N PRO A 322 10.94 13.18 8.30
CA PRO A 322 12.24 12.96 7.69
C PRO A 322 12.21 13.02 6.16
N LEU A 323 13.35 13.34 5.55
CA LEU A 323 13.55 13.21 4.11
C LEU A 323 13.82 11.76 3.73
N ALA A 324 13.09 11.26 2.74
CA ALA A 324 13.27 9.92 2.18
C ALA A 324 13.71 10.00 0.72
N LYS A 325 14.68 9.18 0.31
CA LYS A 325 15.06 9.04 -1.10
C LYS A 325 14.02 8.19 -1.81
N MET A 326 13.28 8.77 -2.74
CA MET A 326 12.16 8.09 -3.39
C MET A 326 11.89 8.65 -4.80
N TYR A 327 11.12 7.93 -5.59
CA TYR A 327 10.44 8.53 -6.73
C TYR A 327 9.28 9.37 -6.21
N THR A 328 9.29 10.66 -6.54
CA THR A 328 8.34 11.65 -6.00
C THR A 328 7.85 12.62 -7.05
N LEU A 329 6.63 13.12 -6.86
CA LEU A 329 6.03 14.24 -7.59
C LEU A 329 6.25 15.59 -6.88
N GLY A 330 6.94 15.56 -5.72
CA GLY A 330 7.11 16.70 -4.82
C GLY A 330 6.06 16.68 -3.68
N SER A 331 6.51 16.95 -2.44
CA SER A 331 5.64 16.92 -1.24
C SER A 331 4.52 17.97 -1.27
N GLY A 332 4.67 19.02 -2.07
CA GLY A 332 3.64 20.02 -2.36
C GLY A 332 2.62 19.62 -3.43
N PHE A 333 2.85 18.51 -4.16
CA PHE A 333 1.91 18.02 -5.17
C PHE A 333 0.66 17.42 -4.52
N ILE A 334 -0.51 17.95 -4.83
CA ILE A 334 -1.80 17.45 -4.36
C ILE A 334 -2.49 16.73 -5.52
N PRO A 335 -2.57 15.38 -5.48
CA PRO A 335 -3.22 14.62 -6.54
C PRO A 335 -4.69 15.00 -6.68
N SER A 336 -5.22 14.93 -7.92
CA SER A 336 -6.64 15.14 -8.18
C SER A 336 -7.51 14.15 -7.37
N ALA A 337 -8.76 14.50 -7.16
CA ALA A 337 -9.72 13.72 -6.38
C ALA A 337 -10.21 12.46 -7.13
N ASN A 338 -9.30 11.57 -7.54
CA ASN A 338 -9.66 10.27 -8.08
C ASN A 338 -10.24 9.35 -6.98
N HIS A 339 -10.91 8.29 -7.41
CA HIS A 339 -11.61 7.38 -6.48
C HIS A 339 -10.73 6.29 -5.86
N ALA A 340 -9.48 6.12 -6.29
CA ALA A 340 -8.48 5.25 -5.66
C ALA A 340 -7.69 6.03 -4.60
N GLY A 341 -8.35 6.43 -3.52
CA GLY A 341 -7.77 7.29 -2.49
C GLY A 341 -6.51 6.73 -1.82
N GLY A 342 -6.38 5.40 -1.75
CA GLY A 342 -5.19 4.72 -1.24
C GLY A 342 -3.96 4.80 -2.15
N LEU A 343 -4.12 5.27 -3.40
CA LEU A 343 -3.02 5.47 -4.36
C LEU A 343 -2.70 6.96 -4.58
N ARG A 344 -3.32 7.88 -3.83
CA ARG A 344 -3.12 9.33 -3.92
C ARG A 344 -2.00 9.80 -2.99
N PHE A 345 -0.79 9.36 -3.26
CA PHE A 345 0.40 9.77 -2.51
C PHE A 345 1.50 10.23 -3.48
N HIS A 346 2.15 11.36 -3.17
CA HIS A 346 3.13 12.01 -4.05
C HIS A 346 4.44 11.23 -4.20
N GLY A 347 4.74 10.30 -3.28
CA GLY A 347 6.00 9.55 -3.24
C GLY A 347 5.81 8.04 -3.17
N MET A 348 6.88 7.30 -3.45
CA MET A 348 6.94 5.84 -3.40
C MET A 348 7.90 5.40 -2.29
N SER A 349 7.66 4.25 -1.68
CA SER A 349 8.59 3.66 -0.72
C SER A 349 10.04 3.67 -1.24
N SER A 350 11.00 3.98 -0.37
CA SER A 350 12.43 4.02 -0.74
C SER A 350 12.91 2.67 -1.27
N THR A 351 12.45 1.57 -0.70
CA THR A 351 12.79 0.21 -1.18
C THR A 351 12.29 -0.04 -2.60
N LEU A 352 11.01 0.24 -2.90
CA LEU A 352 10.49 0.04 -4.27
C LEU A 352 11.07 1.05 -5.25
N SER A 353 11.31 2.27 -4.81
CA SER A 353 11.98 3.29 -5.61
C SER A 353 13.38 2.85 -6.03
N GLN A 354 14.16 2.24 -5.12
CA GLN A 354 15.47 1.71 -5.43
C GLN A 354 15.39 0.53 -6.39
N LEU A 355 14.47 -0.43 -6.17
CA LEU A 355 14.27 -1.56 -7.08
C LEU A 355 13.86 -1.11 -8.49
N TYR A 356 13.02 -0.10 -8.60
CA TYR A 356 12.65 0.48 -9.89
C TYR A 356 13.82 1.23 -10.54
N HIS A 357 14.58 2.00 -9.76
CA HIS A 357 15.76 2.72 -10.22
C HIS A 357 16.84 1.78 -10.77
N ASP A 358 16.99 0.61 -10.14
CA ASP A 358 17.93 -0.44 -10.57
C ASP A 358 17.42 -1.26 -11.77
N GLY A 359 16.23 -0.94 -12.31
CA GLY A 359 15.64 -1.64 -13.45
C GLY A 359 15.11 -3.05 -13.14
N LEU A 360 14.89 -3.37 -11.85
CA LEU A 360 14.43 -4.69 -11.42
C LEU A 360 12.92 -4.87 -11.53
N MET A 361 12.17 -3.80 -11.72
CA MET A 361 10.72 -3.81 -11.96
C MET A 361 10.30 -2.72 -12.96
N GLU A 362 9.13 -2.93 -13.58
CA GLU A 362 8.48 -1.95 -14.47
C GLU A 362 7.39 -1.18 -13.70
N ALA A 363 7.03 -0.01 -14.22
CA ALA A 363 5.87 0.74 -13.75
C ALA A 363 4.94 1.10 -14.91
N ARG A 364 3.63 1.13 -14.64
CA ARG A 364 2.60 1.56 -15.59
C ARG A 364 1.60 2.47 -14.90
N ALA A 365 1.27 3.58 -15.55
CA ALA A 365 0.20 4.47 -15.14
C ALA A 365 -1.07 4.13 -15.94
N VAL A 366 -2.22 4.08 -15.27
CA VAL A 366 -3.52 3.74 -15.87
C VAL A 366 -4.60 4.76 -15.49
N GLU A 367 -5.49 5.04 -16.41
CA GLU A 367 -6.61 5.97 -16.24
C GLU A 367 -7.75 5.33 -15.46
N GLN A 368 -8.42 6.11 -14.60
CA GLN A 368 -9.44 5.57 -13.71
C GLN A 368 -10.67 4.99 -14.45
N THR A 369 -11.08 5.54 -15.58
CA THR A 369 -12.21 4.99 -16.35
C THR A 369 -11.88 3.59 -16.86
N SER A 370 -10.66 3.36 -17.34
CA SER A 370 -10.19 2.04 -17.75
C SER A 370 -10.07 1.05 -16.59
N VAL A 371 -9.70 1.56 -15.40
CA VAL A 371 -9.63 0.79 -14.16
C VAL A 371 -11.02 0.33 -13.72
N PHE A 372 -12.04 1.20 -13.76
CA PHE A 372 -13.41 0.82 -13.40
C PHE A 372 -14.06 -0.11 -14.43
N ALA A 373 -13.74 0.04 -15.72
CA ALA A 373 -14.14 -0.93 -16.74
C ALA A 373 -13.60 -2.34 -16.43
N ALA A 374 -12.31 -2.43 -16.06
CA ALA A 374 -11.68 -3.70 -15.66
C ALA A 374 -12.27 -4.26 -14.36
N ALA A 375 -12.57 -3.37 -13.39
CA ALA A 375 -13.20 -3.74 -12.12
C ALA A 375 -14.57 -4.39 -12.33
N GLU A 376 -15.43 -3.80 -13.16
CA GLU A 376 -16.74 -4.35 -13.47
C GLU A 376 -16.65 -5.66 -14.28
N GLN A 377 -15.76 -5.72 -15.28
CA GLN A 377 -15.51 -6.96 -15.99
C GLN A 377 -15.12 -8.08 -15.03
N PHE A 378 -14.17 -7.82 -14.13
CA PHE A 378 -13.74 -8.77 -13.11
C PHE A 378 -14.89 -9.17 -12.18
N ALA A 379 -15.64 -8.20 -11.67
CA ALA A 379 -16.77 -8.46 -10.77
C ALA A 379 -17.86 -9.33 -11.43
N ARG A 380 -18.14 -9.09 -12.69
CA ARG A 380 -19.16 -9.87 -13.45
C ARG A 380 -18.74 -11.31 -13.71
N VAL A 381 -17.44 -11.60 -13.83
CA VAL A 381 -16.96 -12.96 -14.15
C VAL A 381 -16.43 -13.72 -12.94
N GLU A 382 -15.76 -13.07 -12.00
CA GLU A 382 -15.19 -13.70 -10.80
C GLU A 382 -16.08 -13.59 -9.55
N GLY A 383 -17.13 -12.75 -9.61
CA GLY A 383 -18.10 -12.59 -8.51
C GLY A 383 -17.54 -11.82 -7.30
N ILE A 384 -16.41 -11.13 -7.45
CA ILE A 384 -15.77 -10.34 -6.40
C ILE A 384 -15.75 -8.88 -6.83
N LEU A 385 -16.33 -8.00 -6.00
CA LEU A 385 -16.29 -6.55 -6.22
C LEU A 385 -14.97 -5.99 -5.67
N PRO A 386 -14.01 -5.58 -6.54
CA PRO A 386 -12.71 -5.13 -6.08
C PRO A 386 -12.72 -3.68 -5.63
N ALA A 387 -11.82 -3.31 -4.71
CA ALA A 387 -11.53 -1.92 -4.42
C ALA A 387 -10.96 -1.21 -5.67
N PRO A 388 -11.21 0.11 -5.86
CA PRO A 388 -10.63 0.87 -6.97
C PRO A 388 -9.10 0.77 -7.05
N GLU A 389 -8.43 0.72 -5.90
CA GLU A 389 -6.98 0.52 -5.82
C GLU A 389 -6.56 -0.81 -6.46
N SER A 390 -7.18 -1.93 -6.06
CA SER A 390 -6.88 -3.26 -6.59
C SER A 390 -7.15 -3.36 -8.09
N SER A 391 -8.12 -2.61 -8.57
CA SER A 391 -8.57 -2.62 -9.96
C SER A 391 -7.52 -2.10 -10.94
N HIS A 392 -6.53 -1.32 -10.45
CA HIS A 392 -5.34 -0.95 -11.23
C HIS A 392 -4.52 -2.19 -11.62
N ALA A 393 -4.29 -3.10 -10.66
CA ALA A 393 -3.60 -4.37 -10.94
C ALA A 393 -4.43 -5.28 -11.85
N ILE A 394 -5.75 -5.33 -11.68
CA ILE A 394 -6.66 -6.08 -12.55
C ILE A 394 -6.56 -5.57 -14.00
N ARG A 395 -6.57 -4.25 -14.21
CA ARG A 395 -6.45 -3.67 -15.56
C ARG A 395 -5.20 -4.16 -16.28
N VAL A 396 -4.06 -4.08 -15.64
CA VAL A 396 -2.79 -4.50 -16.23
C VAL A 396 -2.69 -6.03 -16.35
N ALA A 397 -3.28 -6.80 -15.43
CA ALA A 397 -3.35 -8.26 -15.56
C ALA A 397 -4.17 -8.67 -16.80
N ILE A 398 -5.28 -7.98 -17.08
CA ILE A 398 -6.08 -8.17 -18.31
C ILE A 398 -5.26 -7.79 -19.54
N ASP A 399 -4.51 -6.68 -19.51
CA ASP A 399 -3.68 -6.26 -20.65
C ASP A 399 -2.58 -7.28 -20.97
N GLU A 400 -1.89 -7.81 -19.96
CA GLU A 400 -0.87 -8.85 -20.15
C GLU A 400 -1.51 -10.18 -20.66
N ALA A 401 -2.70 -10.54 -20.17
CA ALA A 401 -3.43 -11.72 -20.64
C ALA A 401 -3.88 -11.57 -22.11
N LEU A 402 -4.34 -10.38 -22.49
CA LEU A 402 -4.69 -10.09 -23.90
C LEU A 402 -3.46 -10.03 -24.80
N LYS A 403 -2.30 -9.65 -24.29
CA LYS A 403 -1.02 -9.75 -24.98
C LYS A 403 -0.67 -11.22 -25.23
N CYS A 404 -0.82 -12.09 -24.23
CA CYS A 404 -0.65 -13.54 -24.39
C CYS A 404 -1.58 -14.11 -25.48
N LYS A 405 -2.86 -13.67 -25.51
CA LYS A 405 -3.79 -14.05 -26.58
C LYS A 405 -3.27 -13.67 -27.98
N LYS A 406 -2.71 -12.47 -28.12
CA LYS A 406 -2.18 -11.99 -29.42
C LYS A 406 -0.92 -12.72 -29.86
N THR A 407 -0.03 -13.07 -28.91
CA THR A 407 1.25 -13.71 -29.20
C THR A 407 1.17 -15.24 -29.23
N GLY A 408 0.12 -15.83 -28.66
CA GLY A 408 -0.01 -17.27 -28.44
C GLY A 408 0.86 -17.80 -27.29
N GLU A 409 1.57 -16.93 -26.56
CA GLU A 409 2.41 -17.34 -25.43
C GLU A 409 1.56 -17.67 -24.20
N GLU A 410 1.80 -18.81 -23.58
CA GLU A 410 1.27 -19.13 -22.26
C GLU A 410 2.16 -18.50 -21.18
N LYS A 411 1.61 -17.62 -20.35
CA LYS A 411 2.29 -17.05 -19.19
C LYS A 411 1.41 -17.17 -17.94
N THR A 412 2.06 -17.36 -16.81
CA THR A 412 1.41 -17.34 -15.51
C THR A 412 1.52 -15.94 -14.91
N ILE A 413 0.36 -15.33 -14.65
CA ILE A 413 0.22 -13.98 -14.11
C ILE A 413 -0.30 -14.09 -12.68
N LEU A 414 0.41 -13.49 -11.72
CA LEU A 414 -0.03 -13.33 -10.34
C LEU A 414 -0.30 -11.84 -10.08
N PHE A 415 -1.46 -11.50 -9.53
CA PHE A 415 -1.68 -10.13 -9.08
C PHE A 415 -2.25 -10.04 -7.67
N GLY A 416 -2.04 -8.89 -7.02
CA GLY A 416 -2.59 -8.59 -5.70
C GLY A 416 -4.01 -8.02 -5.79
N LEU A 417 -5.00 -8.73 -5.26
CA LEU A 417 -6.36 -8.22 -5.02
C LEU A 417 -6.45 -7.73 -3.58
N THR A 418 -6.07 -6.47 -3.36
CA THR A 418 -5.67 -5.93 -2.06
C THR A 418 -6.82 -5.47 -1.18
N GLY A 419 -8.02 -5.30 -1.75
CA GLY A 419 -9.18 -4.81 -1.00
C GLY A 419 -10.52 -5.07 -1.67
N THR A 420 -11.58 -5.05 -0.84
CA THR A 420 -12.98 -5.12 -1.27
C THR A 420 -13.53 -3.75 -1.65
N GLY A 421 -14.42 -3.68 -2.63
CA GLY A 421 -15.04 -2.46 -3.16
C GLY A 421 -16.36 -2.05 -2.52
N TYR A 422 -16.88 -2.82 -1.57
CA TYR A 422 -18.22 -2.54 -0.99
C TYR A 422 -18.36 -1.17 -0.32
N PHE A 423 -17.27 -0.58 0.14
CA PHE A 423 -17.25 0.79 0.67
C PHE A 423 -17.04 1.87 -0.41
N ASP A 424 -16.90 1.47 -1.67
CA ASP A 424 -16.56 2.37 -2.79
C ASP A 424 -17.73 2.51 -3.79
N MET A 425 -18.96 2.18 -3.38
CA MET A 425 -20.13 2.14 -4.26
C MET A 425 -20.48 3.50 -4.88
N VAL A 426 -20.15 4.62 -4.21
CA VAL A 426 -20.30 5.96 -4.79
C VAL A 426 -19.41 6.13 -6.04
N ALA A 427 -18.22 5.54 -6.03
CA ALA A 427 -17.32 5.58 -7.19
C ALA A 427 -17.84 4.73 -8.35
N TYR A 428 -18.33 3.53 -8.05
CA TYR A 428 -18.99 2.67 -9.04
C TYR A 428 -20.24 3.32 -9.61
N GLN A 429 -21.07 3.98 -8.79
CA GLN A 429 -22.22 4.74 -9.24
C GLN A 429 -21.80 5.81 -10.26
N LYS A 430 -20.83 6.66 -9.93
CA LYS A 430 -20.34 7.70 -10.85
C LYS A 430 -19.82 7.15 -12.17
N TYR A 431 -19.15 5.98 -12.12
CA TYR A 431 -18.72 5.31 -13.34
C TYR A 431 -19.91 4.85 -14.18
N ASN A 432 -20.89 4.16 -13.58
CA ASN A 432 -22.08 3.66 -14.26
C ASN A 432 -22.98 4.77 -14.82
N ASP A 433 -23.03 5.92 -14.13
CA ASP A 433 -23.82 7.10 -14.55
C ASP A 433 -23.07 7.95 -15.61
N GLY A 434 -21.83 7.57 -15.98
CA GLY A 434 -21.02 8.30 -16.96
C GLY A 434 -20.47 9.64 -16.44
N GLU A 435 -20.44 9.83 -15.13
CA GLU A 435 -19.96 11.06 -14.47
C GLU A 435 -18.47 11.01 -14.13
N MET A 436 -17.80 9.88 -14.38
CA MET A 436 -16.37 9.74 -14.10
C MET A 436 -15.54 10.25 -15.27
N SER A 437 -14.53 11.04 -14.98
CA SER A 437 -13.58 11.55 -15.96
C SER A 437 -12.15 11.22 -15.57
N ASP A 438 -11.28 11.08 -16.56
CA ASP A 438 -9.86 10.90 -16.37
C ASP A 438 -9.16 12.24 -16.16
N TYR A 439 -8.09 12.21 -15.40
CA TYR A 439 -7.20 13.34 -15.21
C TYR A 439 -5.75 12.85 -15.25
N ILE A 440 -4.96 13.53 -16.07
CA ILE A 440 -3.51 13.32 -16.16
C ILE A 440 -2.85 14.68 -15.87
N PRO A 441 -1.98 14.80 -14.86
CA PRO A 441 -1.31 16.05 -14.56
C PRO A 441 -0.45 16.49 -15.76
N THR A 442 -0.48 17.78 -16.06
CA THR A 442 0.36 18.37 -17.09
C THR A 442 1.83 18.40 -16.65
N ASP A 443 2.76 18.62 -17.57
CA ASP A 443 4.17 18.79 -17.21
C ASP A 443 4.37 20.04 -16.33
N ALA A 444 3.55 21.07 -16.48
CA ALA A 444 3.59 22.27 -15.64
C ALA A 444 3.15 21.96 -14.19
N ASP A 445 2.09 21.15 -14.01
CA ASP A 445 1.65 20.71 -12.67
C ASP A 445 2.76 19.93 -11.96
N LEU A 446 3.43 19.03 -12.67
CA LEU A 446 4.54 18.24 -12.12
C LEU A 446 5.76 19.12 -11.84
N GLN A 447 6.08 20.07 -12.73
CA GLN A 447 7.22 20.96 -12.53
C GLN A 447 7.05 21.83 -11.28
N GLN A 448 5.83 22.30 -11.00
CA GLN A 448 5.53 23.03 -9.77
C GLN A 448 5.85 22.18 -8.52
N GLY A 449 5.52 20.88 -8.54
CA GLY A 449 5.90 19.96 -7.46
C GLY A 449 7.41 19.77 -7.35
N PHE A 450 8.11 19.64 -8.48
CA PHE A 450 9.57 19.46 -8.52
C PHE A 450 10.36 20.69 -8.08
N ASP A 451 9.83 21.88 -8.28
CA ASP A 451 10.49 23.13 -7.85
C ASP A 451 10.58 23.23 -6.32
N GLY A 452 9.70 22.52 -5.60
CA GLY A 452 9.69 22.43 -4.14
C GLY A 452 10.59 21.35 -3.54
N LEU A 453 11.27 20.54 -4.38
CA LEU A 453 12.12 19.46 -3.86
C LEU A 453 13.30 19.97 -3.04
N PRO A 454 13.61 19.34 -1.88
CA PRO A 454 14.79 19.68 -1.09
C PRO A 454 16.07 19.52 -1.90
N LYS A 455 16.99 20.47 -1.74
CA LYS A 455 18.34 20.38 -2.32
C LYS A 455 19.21 19.58 -1.36
N VAL A 456 19.39 18.32 -1.68
CA VAL A 456 20.28 17.40 -0.96
C VAL A 456 21.34 16.97 -1.96
N ASP A 457 22.60 17.32 -1.68
CA ASP A 457 23.77 17.01 -2.53
C ASP A 457 24.15 15.53 -2.45
#